data_4f5e454534eb1de7f8b36fe1d88261a9
#
_entry.id   4f5e454534eb1de7f8b36fe1d88261a9
#
_cell.length_a   1.000
_cell.length_b   1.000
_cell.length_c   1.000
_cell.angle_alpha   90.00
_cell.angle_beta   90.00
_cell.angle_gamma   90.00
#
_symmetry.space_group_name_H-M   'P 1'
#
loop_
_entity.id
_entity.type
_entity.pdbx_description
1 polymer ?
#
loop_
_entity_poly.entity_id
_entity_poly.type
_entity_poly.pdbx_seq_one_letter_code
_entity_poly.pdbx_strand_id
1 'polypeptide(L)'
;MTTPRIAVHSLVFLLGFWASTAAAEVLLEHTLEKVVHKVGASGADETTLVPADRAIPGDELVYTVKFTNNGTKAVDADSVVITNPIPAELVYLPGTAFGSGTTISFSVDGGKTFAEPAALEAVVDGATVTAPVSAYTTIRWKFAPALAPGTTSSVSFHARLK
;
A
#
# COMPACT_ATOMS: atom_id res chain seq x y z
N MET A 1 4.82 -38.55 -75.72
CA MET A 1 4.64 -39.02 -74.36
C MET A 1 5.40 -38.10 -73.45
N THR A 2 4.68 -37.17 -72.84
CA THR A 2 5.25 -36.09 -71.97
C THR A 2 4.84 -36.37 -70.52
N THR A 3 5.79 -36.69 -69.69
CA THR A 3 5.60 -36.92 -68.26
C THR A 3 5.54 -35.59 -67.49
N PRO A 4 4.55 -35.37 -66.59
CA PRO A 4 4.49 -34.15 -65.78
C PRO A 4 5.42 -34.30 -64.56
N ARG A 5 6.23 -33.26 -64.31
CA ARG A 5 7.05 -33.10 -63.12
C ARG A 5 6.18 -32.52 -61.98
N ILE A 6 6.06 -33.27 -60.90
CA ILE A 6 5.38 -32.82 -59.69
C ILE A 6 6.37 -32.00 -58.87
N ALA A 7 6.09 -30.69 -58.66
CA ALA A 7 6.86 -29.83 -57.79
C ALA A 7 6.35 -30.00 -56.34
N VAL A 8 7.20 -30.51 -55.44
CA VAL A 8 6.96 -30.60 -54.02
C VAL A 8 7.24 -29.24 -53.39
N HIS A 9 6.21 -28.52 -53.00
CA HIS A 9 6.33 -27.29 -52.21
C HIS A 9 6.54 -27.64 -50.72
N SER A 10 7.75 -27.39 -50.24
CA SER A 10 8.14 -27.55 -48.84
C SER A 10 7.51 -26.39 -48.04
N LEU A 11 6.47 -26.69 -47.26
CA LEU A 11 5.81 -25.75 -46.35
C LEU A 11 6.68 -25.63 -45.11
N VAL A 12 7.46 -24.53 -44.99
CA VAL A 12 8.19 -24.19 -43.76
C VAL A 12 7.21 -23.60 -42.76
N PHE A 13 6.91 -24.39 -41.74
CA PHE A 13 6.13 -23.92 -40.56
C PHE A 13 7.03 -23.05 -39.68
N LEU A 14 6.92 -21.74 -39.76
CA LEU A 14 7.52 -20.81 -38.79
C LEU A 14 6.73 -20.91 -37.49
N LEU A 15 7.27 -21.66 -36.52
CA LEU A 15 6.83 -21.61 -35.13
C LEU A 15 7.25 -20.25 -34.52
N GLY A 16 6.32 -19.31 -34.52
CA GLY A 16 6.52 -18.05 -33.81
C GLY A 16 6.59 -18.32 -32.30
N PHE A 17 7.79 -18.21 -31.72
CA PHE A 17 7.98 -18.14 -30.27
C PHE A 17 7.41 -16.82 -29.78
N TRP A 18 6.24 -16.85 -29.18
CA TRP A 18 5.72 -15.74 -28.42
C TRP A 18 6.49 -15.72 -27.08
N ALA A 19 7.49 -14.87 -26.98
CA ALA A 19 8.15 -14.58 -25.74
C ALA A 19 7.14 -13.82 -24.86
N SER A 20 6.53 -14.53 -23.89
CA SER A 20 5.77 -13.90 -22.83
C SER A 20 6.74 -13.06 -21.99
N THR A 21 6.63 -11.73 -22.05
CA THR A 21 7.43 -10.85 -21.21
C THR A 21 6.94 -11.02 -19.77
N ALA A 22 7.72 -11.71 -18.95
CA ALA A 22 7.51 -11.78 -17.52
C ALA A 22 7.62 -10.37 -16.93
N ALA A 23 6.54 -9.84 -16.36
CA ALA A 23 6.47 -8.55 -15.71
C ALA A 23 6.34 -8.70 -14.21
N ALA A 24 6.82 -7.75 -13.45
CA ALA A 24 6.45 -7.57 -12.05
C ALA A 24 5.09 -6.85 -12.03
N GLU A 25 4.17 -7.34 -11.19
CA GLU A 25 2.83 -6.78 -11.04
C GLU A 25 2.49 -6.73 -9.55
N VAL A 26 2.26 -5.52 -9.02
CA VAL A 26 1.89 -5.35 -7.61
C VAL A 26 0.39 -5.08 -7.52
N LEU A 27 -0.32 -6.01 -6.91
CA LEU A 27 -1.73 -5.86 -6.55
C LEU A 27 -1.84 -5.18 -5.19
N LEU A 28 -2.71 -4.18 -5.08
CA LEU A 28 -3.04 -3.50 -3.83
C LEU A 28 -4.45 -3.86 -3.38
N GLU A 29 -4.59 -4.23 -2.11
CA GLU A 29 -5.88 -4.47 -1.45
C GLU A 29 -5.99 -3.54 -0.25
N HIS A 30 -7.11 -2.80 -0.15
CA HIS A 30 -7.36 -1.87 0.94
C HIS A 30 -8.45 -2.42 1.84
N THR A 31 -8.23 -2.37 3.15
CA THR A 31 -9.26 -2.64 4.16
C THR A 31 -9.38 -1.47 5.13
N LEU A 32 -10.61 -1.22 5.55
CA LEU A 32 -10.94 -0.26 6.59
C LEU A 32 -11.74 -0.96 7.66
N GLU A 33 -11.20 -0.99 8.87
CA GLU A 33 -11.79 -1.66 10.01
C GLU A 33 -11.94 -0.68 11.16
N LYS A 34 -12.87 -0.97 12.06
CA LYS A 34 -13.09 -0.22 13.30
C LYS A 34 -12.61 -1.02 14.48
N VAL A 35 -11.92 -0.36 15.41
CA VAL A 35 -11.53 -0.92 16.70
C VAL A 35 -12.77 -0.98 17.61
N VAL A 36 -13.08 -2.17 18.12
CA VAL A 36 -14.13 -2.39 19.08
C VAL A 36 -13.55 -3.01 20.35
N HIS A 37 -13.79 -2.33 21.47
CA HIS A 37 -13.43 -2.84 22.79
C HIS A 37 -14.63 -3.58 23.41
N LYS A 38 -14.40 -4.81 23.84
CA LYS A 38 -15.40 -5.64 24.53
C LYS A 38 -14.80 -6.19 25.80
N VAL A 39 -15.62 -6.34 26.83
CA VAL A 39 -15.23 -7.09 28.01
C VAL A 39 -15.44 -8.58 27.68
N GLY A 40 -14.37 -9.33 27.62
CA GLY A 40 -14.41 -10.78 27.37
C GLY A 40 -15.07 -11.55 28.51
N ALA A 41 -15.39 -12.82 28.28
CA ALA A 41 -16.01 -13.70 29.27
C ALA A 41 -15.18 -13.88 30.55
N SER A 42 -13.87 -13.63 30.47
CA SER A 42 -12.94 -13.64 31.62
C SER A 42 -12.89 -12.33 32.41
N GLY A 43 -13.63 -11.29 31.98
CA GLY A 43 -13.54 -9.93 32.52
C GLY A 43 -12.36 -9.11 32.01
N ALA A 44 -11.56 -9.64 31.10
CA ALA A 44 -10.46 -8.92 30.45
C ALA A 44 -10.99 -8.09 29.28
N ASP A 45 -10.39 -6.93 29.05
CA ASP A 45 -10.66 -6.12 27.87
C ASP A 45 -10.11 -6.80 26.61
N GLU A 46 -10.99 -7.08 25.67
CA GLU A 46 -10.64 -7.64 24.35
C GLU A 46 -10.82 -6.56 23.29
N THR A 47 -9.78 -6.36 22.46
CA THR A 47 -9.82 -5.48 21.30
C THR A 47 -9.99 -6.32 20.05
N THR A 48 -11.02 -6.02 19.25
CA THR A 48 -11.30 -6.68 17.99
C THR A 48 -11.44 -5.66 16.87
N LEU A 49 -11.04 -6.06 15.64
CA LEU A 49 -11.30 -5.29 14.44
C LEU A 49 -12.56 -5.82 13.77
N VAL A 50 -13.42 -4.92 13.35
CA VAL A 50 -14.63 -5.24 12.58
C VAL A 50 -14.72 -4.33 11.36
N PRO A 51 -15.36 -4.74 10.26
CA PRO A 51 -15.55 -3.86 9.10
C PRO A 51 -16.16 -2.52 9.50
N ALA A 52 -15.63 -1.42 8.96
CA ALA A 52 -16.05 -0.06 9.31
C ALA A 52 -17.24 0.40 8.46
N ASP A 53 -18.28 -0.43 8.30
CA ASP A 53 -19.48 -0.10 7.51
C ASP A 53 -20.24 1.11 8.09
N ARG A 54 -20.12 1.32 9.38
CA ARG A 54 -20.69 2.46 10.11
C ARG A 54 -19.69 2.95 11.14
N ALA A 55 -19.17 4.14 10.91
CA ALA A 55 -18.31 4.85 11.85
C ALA A 55 -19.04 6.10 12.39
N ILE A 56 -18.84 6.41 13.65
CA ILE A 56 -19.36 7.62 14.30
C ILE A 56 -18.20 8.45 14.86
N PRO A 57 -18.36 9.76 15.07
CA PRO A 57 -17.33 10.58 15.70
C PRO A 57 -16.79 9.97 17.00
N GLY A 58 -15.46 9.93 17.10
CA GLY A 58 -14.74 9.27 18.20
C GLY A 58 -14.27 7.85 17.91
N ASP A 59 -14.83 7.16 16.92
CA ASP A 59 -14.39 5.82 16.53
C ASP A 59 -12.92 5.83 16.06
N GLU A 60 -12.20 4.80 16.46
CA GLU A 60 -10.86 4.50 15.97
C GLU A 60 -10.94 3.56 14.78
N LEU A 61 -10.36 3.98 13.65
CA LEU A 61 -10.36 3.26 12.40
C LEU A 61 -8.94 2.81 12.07
N VAL A 62 -8.81 1.59 11.54
CA VAL A 62 -7.57 1.00 11.08
C VAL A 62 -7.60 0.88 9.56
N TYR A 63 -6.69 1.57 8.91
CA TYR A 63 -6.43 1.46 7.49
C TYR A 63 -5.32 0.45 7.27
N THR A 64 -5.57 -0.55 6.43
CA THR A 64 -4.55 -1.52 6.03
C THR A 64 -4.48 -1.57 4.51
N VAL A 65 -3.26 -1.50 3.98
CA VAL A 65 -2.96 -1.72 2.56
C VAL A 65 -2.09 -2.96 2.47
N LYS A 66 -2.63 -4.02 1.90
CA LYS A 66 -1.88 -5.21 1.49
C LYS A 66 -1.34 -5.00 0.09
N PHE A 67 -0.12 -5.43 -0.16
CA PHE A 67 0.48 -5.42 -1.48
C PHE A 67 1.12 -6.77 -1.77
N THR A 68 0.77 -7.33 -2.94
CA THR A 68 1.18 -8.66 -3.37
C THR A 68 1.83 -8.58 -4.74
N ASN A 69 2.99 -9.19 -4.92
CA ASN A 69 3.55 -9.34 -6.25
C ASN A 69 2.90 -10.53 -6.97
N ASN A 70 1.92 -10.25 -7.82
CA ASN A 70 1.25 -11.24 -8.66
C ASN A 70 2.01 -11.53 -9.96
N GLY A 71 3.11 -10.84 -10.22
CA GLY A 71 3.97 -11.05 -11.37
C GLY A 71 4.85 -12.29 -11.22
N THR A 72 5.62 -12.57 -12.26
CA THR A 72 6.55 -13.71 -12.33
C THR A 72 8.01 -13.32 -12.05
N LYS A 73 8.27 -12.01 -11.87
CA LYS A 73 9.59 -11.47 -11.50
C LYS A 73 9.51 -10.75 -10.16
N ALA A 74 10.61 -10.74 -9.42
CA ALA A 74 10.71 -9.92 -8.23
C ALA A 74 10.59 -8.44 -8.60
N VAL A 75 9.91 -7.67 -7.73
CA VAL A 75 9.97 -6.22 -7.72
C VAL A 75 11.23 -5.82 -6.98
N ASP A 76 11.99 -4.90 -7.55
CA ASP A 76 13.28 -4.49 -7.00
C ASP A 76 13.14 -3.87 -5.60
N ALA A 77 14.18 -4.03 -4.80
CA ALA A 77 14.30 -3.36 -3.52
C ALA A 77 14.09 -1.84 -3.66
N ASP A 78 13.47 -1.22 -2.67
CA ASP A 78 13.14 0.22 -2.63
C ASP A 78 12.18 0.75 -3.73
N SER A 79 11.64 -0.13 -4.60
CA SER A 79 10.75 0.28 -5.70
C SER A 79 9.28 0.36 -5.28
N VAL A 80 8.86 -0.36 -4.23
CA VAL A 80 7.48 -0.33 -3.75
C VAL A 80 7.29 0.85 -2.79
N VAL A 81 6.50 1.82 -3.23
CA VAL A 81 6.14 3.00 -2.43
C VAL A 81 4.62 3.04 -2.29
N ILE A 82 4.14 2.91 -1.06
CA ILE A 82 2.73 3.04 -0.72
C ILE A 82 2.50 4.44 -0.16
N THR A 83 1.54 5.16 -0.73
CA THR A 83 1.15 6.50 -0.26
C THR A 83 -0.35 6.48 0.02
N ASN A 84 -0.74 6.87 1.24
CA ASN A 84 -2.14 6.91 1.66
C ASN A 84 -2.50 8.29 2.20
N PRO A 85 -3.46 9.01 1.60
CA PRO A 85 -3.98 10.23 2.17
C PRO A 85 -4.73 9.96 3.48
N ILE A 86 -4.66 10.90 4.42
CA ILE A 86 -5.47 10.91 5.63
C ILE A 86 -6.69 11.80 5.31
N PRO A 87 -7.91 11.24 5.24
CA PRO A 87 -9.13 12.02 5.00
C PRO A 87 -9.28 13.17 6.00
N ALA A 88 -9.83 14.31 5.55
CA ALA A 88 -9.98 15.52 6.38
C ALA A 88 -10.83 15.31 7.63
N GLU A 89 -11.75 14.33 7.59
CA GLU A 89 -12.62 13.93 8.69
C GLU A 89 -11.89 13.13 9.77
N LEU A 90 -10.64 12.72 9.50
CA LEU A 90 -9.85 11.88 10.39
C LEU A 90 -8.68 12.65 11.00
N VAL A 91 -8.23 12.18 12.15
CA VAL A 91 -6.94 12.55 12.77
C VAL A 91 -6.09 11.30 12.91
N TYR A 92 -4.90 11.31 12.36
CA TYR A 92 -3.92 10.25 12.54
C TYR A 92 -3.61 10.03 14.02
N LEU A 93 -3.54 8.79 14.47
CA LEU A 93 -3.10 8.45 15.82
C LEU A 93 -1.58 8.23 15.83
N PRO A 94 -0.82 9.07 16.58
CA PRO A 94 0.65 9.01 16.59
C PRO A 94 1.19 7.64 16.97
N GLY A 95 2.25 7.21 16.27
CA GLY A 95 2.94 5.95 16.57
C GLY A 95 2.23 4.69 16.04
N THR A 96 1.08 4.82 15.35
CA THR A 96 0.33 3.68 14.84
C THR A 96 0.65 3.31 13.40
N ALA A 97 1.37 4.16 12.67
CA ALA A 97 1.82 3.80 11.33
C ALA A 97 2.84 2.67 11.41
N PHE A 98 2.55 1.57 10.73
CA PHE A 98 3.35 0.35 10.75
C PHE A 98 3.53 -0.22 9.35
N GLY A 99 4.65 -0.89 9.12
CA GLY A 99 4.97 -1.66 7.93
C GLY A 99 6.31 -2.34 8.11
N SER A 100 6.33 -3.66 8.10
CA SER A 100 7.59 -4.40 8.24
C SER A 100 8.52 -4.12 7.07
N GLY A 101 9.77 -3.76 7.35
CA GLY A 101 10.76 -3.44 6.33
C GLY A 101 10.50 -2.14 5.57
N THR A 102 9.74 -1.20 6.16
CA THR A 102 9.46 0.10 5.53
C THR A 102 10.11 1.26 6.26
N THR A 103 10.47 2.29 5.49
CA THR A 103 10.71 3.63 6.01
C THR A 103 9.42 4.44 5.89
N ILE A 104 9.00 5.07 7.01
CA ILE A 104 7.74 5.80 7.10
C ILE A 104 8.02 7.29 7.12
N SER A 105 7.30 8.04 6.29
CA SER A 105 7.37 9.50 6.24
C SER A 105 5.98 10.11 6.11
N PHE A 106 5.84 11.36 6.49
CA PHE A 106 4.57 12.07 6.54
C PHE A 106 4.63 13.36 5.71
N SER A 107 3.46 13.83 5.31
CA SER A 107 3.28 15.08 4.57
C SER A 107 2.22 15.94 5.25
N VAL A 108 2.36 17.26 5.17
CA VAL A 108 1.39 18.27 5.58
C VAL A 108 0.84 19.08 4.41
N ASP A 109 1.34 18.83 3.20
CA ASP A 109 1.06 19.60 1.98
C ASP A 109 0.34 18.78 0.89
N GLY A 110 -0.38 17.74 1.30
CA GLY A 110 -1.14 16.87 0.40
C GLY A 110 -0.27 15.89 -0.38
N GLY A 111 0.89 15.50 0.17
CA GLY A 111 1.76 14.50 -0.45
C GLY A 111 2.77 15.08 -1.44
N LYS A 112 3.02 16.39 -1.44
CA LYS A 112 4.04 17.02 -2.30
C LYS A 112 5.44 16.84 -1.73
N THR A 113 5.59 17.06 -0.41
CA THR A 113 6.84 16.83 0.30
C THR A 113 6.64 15.87 1.46
N PHE A 114 7.69 15.12 1.81
CA PHE A 114 7.63 14.12 2.86
C PHE A 114 8.88 14.21 3.75
N ALA A 115 8.66 14.11 5.05
CA ALA A 115 9.73 14.06 6.04
C ALA A 115 9.35 13.10 7.20
N GLU A 116 10.35 12.75 8.01
CA GLU A 116 10.10 12.11 9.31
C GLU A 116 9.43 13.10 10.27
N PRO A 117 8.67 12.64 11.28
CA PRO A 117 7.94 13.51 12.20
C PRO A 117 8.75 14.65 12.80
N ALA A 118 10.00 14.37 13.19
CA ALA A 118 10.89 15.36 13.82
C ALA A 118 11.38 16.47 12.88
N ALA A 119 11.39 16.18 11.57
CA ALA A 119 11.82 17.10 10.51
C ALA A 119 10.65 17.67 9.71
N LEU A 120 9.42 17.30 10.05
CA LEU A 120 8.23 17.77 9.36
C LEU A 120 7.82 19.14 9.94
N GLU A 121 7.74 20.13 9.09
CA GLU A 121 7.43 21.52 9.49
C GLU A 121 6.06 21.96 8.94
N ALA A 122 5.39 22.81 9.70
CA ALA A 122 4.15 23.47 9.31
C ALA A 122 4.17 24.95 9.73
N VAL A 123 3.44 25.78 9.01
CA VAL A 123 3.23 27.17 9.41
C VAL A 123 1.96 27.23 10.27
N VAL A 124 2.13 27.61 11.54
CA VAL A 124 1.04 27.79 12.50
C VAL A 124 1.15 29.23 13.02
N ASP A 125 0.09 30.00 12.88
CA ASP A 125 0.01 31.42 13.30
C ASP A 125 1.17 32.29 12.74
N GLY A 126 1.63 31.98 11.52
CA GLY A 126 2.72 32.68 10.85
C GLY A 126 4.13 32.27 11.28
N ALA A 127 4.29 31.32 12.20
CA ALA A 127 5.56 30.76 12.61
C ALA A 127 5.77 29.36 12.03
N THR A 128 7.00 29.05 11.59
CA THR A 128 7.40 27.69 11.21
C THR A 128 7.70 26.93 12.48
N VAL A 129 6.96 25.81 12.68
CA VAL A 129 7.09 24.93 13.84
C VAL A 129 7.12 23.47 13.38
N THR A 130 7.58 22.57 14.26
CA THR A 130 7.38 21.13 14.01
C THR A 130 5.90 20.86 13.85
N ALA A 131 5.53 20.19 12.75
CA ALA A 131 4.14 19.99 12.37
C ALA A 131 3.37 19.21 13.46
N PRO A 132 2.26 19.76 13.97
CA PRO A 132 1.39 19.01 14.85
C PRO A 132 0.76 17.84 14.07
N VAL A 133 0.49 16.74 14.75
CA VAL A 133 -0.07 15.51 14.12
C VAL A 133 -1.40 15.80 13.39
N SER A 134 -2.18 16.74 13.89
CA SER A 134 -3.43 17.17 13.25
C SER A 134 -3.25 17.83 11.89
N ALA A 135 -2.04 18.25 11.55
CA ALA A 135 -1.69 18.81 10.24
C ALA A 135 -1.25 17.74 9.23
N TYR A 136 -1.10 16.48 9.65
CA TYR A 136 -0.69 15.41 8.74
C TYR A 136 -1.81 15.11 7.74
N THR A 137 -1.46 15.14 6.47
CA THR A 137 -2.40 14.93 5.36
C THR A 137 -2.17 13.63 4.60
N THR A 138 -0.95 13.07 4.68
CA THR A 138 -0.58 11.89 3.91
C THR A 138 0.52 11.12 4.62
N ILE A 139 0.45 9.80 4.56
CA ILE A 139 1.50 8.89 5.04
C ILE A 139 2.10 8.17 3.85
N ARG A 140 3.43 7.98 3.85
CA ARG A 140 4.15 7.22 2.84
C ARG A 140 5.03 6.17 3.49
N TRP A 141 4.95 4.95 2.96
CA TRP A 141 5.84 3.84 3.28
C TRP A 141 6.68 3.51 2.05
N LYS A 142 7.99 3.47 2.23
CA LYS A 142 8.94 2.98 1.23
C LYS A 142 9.41 1.61 1.68
N PHE A 143 9.03 0.56 0.97
CA PHE A 143 9.39 -0.82 1.30
C PHE A 143 10.81 -1.11 0.81
N ALA A 144 11.71 -1.40 1.73
CA ALA A 144 13.13 -1.56 1.43
C ALA A 144 13.48 -2.93 0.81
N PRO A 145 12.89 -4.07 1.22
CA PRO A 145 13.23 -5.36 0.61
C PRO A 145 12.74 -5.50 -0.84
N ALA A 146 13.36 -6.40 -1.60
CA ALA A 146 12.76 -6.87 -2.86
C ALA A 146 11.49 -7.68 -2.56
N LEU A 147 10.46 -7.53 -3.40
CA LEU A 147 9.21 -8.28 -3.26
C LEU A 147 9.19 -9.44 -4.27
N ALA A 148 9.46 -10.65 -3.78
CA ALA A 148 9.50 -11.84 -4.63
C ALA A 148 8.10 -12.19 -5.20
N PRO A 149 8.02 -12.91 -6.33
CA PRO A 149 6.75 -13.39 -6.87
C PRO A 149 5.94 -14.17 -5.82
N GLY A 150 4.64 -13.91 -5.78
CA GLY A 150 3.70 -14.54 -4.84
C GLY A 150 3.84 -14.09 -3.38
N THR A 151 4.77 -13.18 -3.07
CA THR A 151 4.89 -12.66 -1.69
C THR A 151 3.95 -11.48 -1.45
N THR A 152 3.45 -11.40 -0.23
CA THR A 152 2.58 -10.34 0.26
C THR A 152 3.21 -9.65 1.45
N SER A 153 3.09 -8.33 1.52
CA SER A 153 3.38 -7.53 2.70
C SER A 153 2.23 -6.54 2.95
N SER A 154 2.28 -5.82 4.06
CA SER A 154 1.23 -4.85 4.40
C SER A 154 1.78 -3.66 5.16
N VAL A 155 1.08 -2.56 5.04
CA VAL A 155 1.25 -1.35 5.85
C VAL A 155 -0.08 -0.96 6.46
N SER A 156 -0.05 -0.30 7.61
CA SER A 156 -1.28 0.13 8.28
C SER A 156 -1.06 1.40 9.09
N PHE A 157 -2.13 2.07 9.44
CA PHE A 157 -2.17 3.15 10.43
C PHE A 157 -3.55 3.25 11.05
N HIS A 158 -3.60 3.86 12.24
CA HIS A 158 -4.86 4.16 12.90
C HIS A 158 -5.18 5.66 12.80
N ALA A 159 -6.44 5.96 12.73
CA ALA A 159 -6.96 7.33 12.74
C ALA A 159 -8.29 7.39 13.50
N ARG A 160 -8.59 8.55 14.08
CA ARG A 160 -9.84 8.80 14.80
C ARG A 160 -10.77 9.67 13.97
N LEU A 161 -12.03 9.28 13.89
CA LEU A 161 -13.07 10.09 13.27
C LEU A 161 -13.41 11.30 14.18
N LYS A 162 -13.42 12.50 13.58
CA LYS A 162 -13.72 13.78 14.28
C LYS A 162 -15.17 13.91 14.66
#